data_4ea7a067255acf4702351bf858b84b86
#
_entry.id   4ea7a067255acf4702351bf858b84b86
#
_cell.length_a   1.000
_cell.length_b   1.000
_cell.length_c   1.000
_cell.angle_alpha   90.00
_cell.angle_beta   90.00
_cell.angle_gamma   90.00
#
_symmetry.space_group_name_H-M   'P 1'
#
loop_
_entity.id
_entity.type
_entity.pdbx_description
1 polymer ?
#
loop_
_entity_poly.entity_id
_entity_poly.type
_entity_poly.pdbx_seq_one_letter_code
_entity_poly.pdbx_strand_id
1 'polypeptide(L)' 'MRRKRVEEILLPFKEGIPLEPSVRVGDRIIQAIELMVSNNLKCIAVLQNRRPVGMVRLEDAFLELGLHGTAEKHNE' A
#
# COMPACT_ATOMS: atom_id res chain seq x y z
N MET A 1 6.98 18.82 6.23
CA MET A 1 6.06 17.71 6.15
C MET A 1 6.46 16.69 5.11
N ARG A 2 6.48 15.46 5.51
CA ARG A 2 6.92 14.42 4.61
C ARG A 2 5.77 13.76 3.90
N ARG A 3 5.97 13.44 2.66
CA ARG A 3 5.00 12.67 1.92
C ARG A 3 5.43 11.24 1.86
N LYS A 4 4.53 10.36 2.15
CA LYS A 4 4.81 8.94 2.13
C LYS A 4 4.41 8.36 0.79
N ARG A 5 5.38 7.77 0.11
CA ARG A 5 5.17 7.18 -1.21
C ARG A 5 5.21 5.67 -1.12
N VAL A 6 4.53 5.03 -2.06
CA VAL A 6 4.42 3.58 -2.02
C VAL A 6 5.79 2.89 -2.14
N GLU A 7 6.74 3.50 -2.84
CA GLU A 7 8.05 2.87 -2.98
C GLU A 7 8.82 2.82 -1.67
N GLU A 8 8.40 3.58 -0.66
CA GLU A 8 9.07 3.55 0.64
C GLU A 8 8.81 2.27 1.40
N ILE A 9 7.74 1.57 1.04
CA ILE A 9 7.40 0.30 1.69
C ILE A 9 7.24 -0.80 0.68
N LEU A 10 7.92 -0.67 -0.45
CA LEU A 10 7.81 -1.62 -1.53
C LEU A 10 8.42 -2.96 -1.14
N LEU A 11 7.68 -4.02 -1.41
CA LEU A 11 8.15 -5.37 -1.21
C LEU A 11 8.29 -6.04 -2.57
N PRO A 12 9.05 -7.13 -2.66
CA PRO A 12 9.17 -7.83 -3.94
C PRO A 12 7.81 -8.28 -4.43
N PHE A 13 7.60 -8.17 -5.72
CA PHE A 13 6.33 -8.58 -6.31
C PHE A 13 6.13 -10.08 -6.15
N LYS A 14 4.92 -10.46 -5.82
CA LYS A 14 4.59 -11.85 -5.60
C LYS A 14 3.65 -12.29 -6.70
N GLU A 15 3.94 -13.43 -7.28
CA GLU A 15 3.07 -13.97 -8.31
C GLU A 15 1.69 -14.24 -7.75
N GLY A 16 0.69 -14.01 -8.58
CA GLY A 16 -0.67 -14.22 -8.16
C GLY A 16 -1.38 -12.96 -7.72
N ILE A 17 -0.62 -11.88 -7.49
CA ILE A 17 -1.24 -10.61 -7.14
C ILE A 17 -1.82 -9.99 -8.42
N PRO A 18 -3.10 -9.62 -8.42
CA PRO A 18 -3.68 -9.01 -9.62
C PRO A 18 -3.01 -7.68 -9.92
N LEU A 19 -2.96 -7.37 -11.20
CA LEU A 19 -2.38 -6.10 -11.63
C LEU A 19 -3.39 -4.97 -11.66
N GLU A 20 -4.63 -5.27 -11.35
CA GLU A 20 -5.67 -4.27 -11.22
C GLU A 20 -6.58 -4.62 -10.07
N PRO A 21 -6.81 -3.69 -9.15
CA PRO A 21 -6.25 -2.35 -9.15
C PRO A 21 -4.78 -2.39 -8.80
N SER A 22 -4.10 -1.30 -9.12
CA SER A 22 -2.68 -1.18 -8.79
C SER A 22 -2.36 0.28 -8.56
N VAL A 23 -1.17 0.52 -8.04
CA VAL A 23 -0.65 1.88 -7.90
C VAL A 23 0.66 1.94 -8.65
N ARG A 24 1.18 3.14 -8.79
CA ARG A 24 2.43 3.36 -9.51
C ARG A 24 3.47 3.92 -8.58
N VAL A 25 4.73 3.70 -8.95
CA VAL A 25 5.83 4.33 -8.24
C VAL A 25 5.58 5.83 -8.22
N GLY A 26 5.71 6.43 -7.05
CA GLY A 26 5.43 7.86 -6.88
C GLY A 26 4.07 8.15 -6.32
N ASP A 27 3.16 7.20 -6.34
CA ASP A 27 1.84 7.40 -5.74
C ASP A 27 1.98 7.44 -4.22
N ARG A 28 1.03 8.08 -3.58
CA ARG A 28 1.04 8.20 -2.13
C ARG A 28 0.53 6.93 -1.49
N ILE A 29 1.05 6.63 -0.32
CA ILE A 29 0.61 5.46 0.43
C ILE A 29 -0.89 5.52 0.70
N ILE A 30 -1.41 6.71 0.99
CA ILE A 30 -2.84 6.83 1.27
C ILE A 30 -3.68 6.40 0.06
N GLN A 31 -3.19 6.62 -1.15
CA GLN A 31 -3.89 6.18 -2.35
C GLN A 31 -3.94 4.65 -2.41
N ALA A 32 -2.85 4.01 -2.05
CA ALA A 32 -2.82 2.55 -2.03
C ALA A 32 -3.80 2.02 -0.99
N ILE A 33 -3.84 2.65 0.18
CA ILE A 33 -4.77 2.24 1.23
C ILE A 33 -6.21 2.35 0.73
N GLU A 34 -6.54 3.46 0.10
CA GLU A 34 -7.89 3.67 -0.40
C GLU A 34 -8.31 2.58 -1.38
N LEU A 35 -7.40 2.24 -2.29
CA LEU A 35 -7.69 1.21 -3.26
C LEU A 35 -7.81 -0.16 -2.62
N MET A 36 -6.93 -0.45 -1.67
CA MET A 36 -6.98 -1.74 -1.01
C MET A 36 -8.26 -1.89 -0.19
N VAL A 37 -8.63 -0.85 0.52
CA VAL A 37 -9.83 -0.91 1.34
C VAL A 37 -11.08 -1.00 0.47
N SER A 38 -11.17 -0.18 -0.58
CA SER A 38 -12.34 -0.18 -1.44
C SER A 38 -12.52 -1.49 -2.17
N ASN A 39 -11.44 -2.19 -2.44
CA ASN A 39 -11.50 -3.43 -3.19
C ASN A 39 -11.31 -4.66 -2.31
N ASN A 40 -11.25 -4.45 -1.01
CA ASN A 40 -11.14 -5.54 -0.04
C ASN A 40 -9.87 -6.35 -0.27
N LEU A 41 -8.77 -5.66 -0.52
CA LEU A 41 -7.49 -6.28 -0.77
C LEU A 41 -6.56 -6.11 0.42
N LYS A 42 -5.67 -7.06 0.60
CA LYS A 42 -4.65 -6.98 1.65
C LYS A 42 -3.32 -6.53 1.11
N CYS A 43 -3.15 -6.55 -0.19
CA CYS A 43 -1.94 -6.06 -0.83
C CYS A 43 -2.32 -5.57 -2.22
N ILE A 44 -1.44 -4.77 -2.81
CA ILE A 44 -1.71 -4.18 -4.11
C ILE A 44 -0.41 -4.09 -4.88
N ALA A 45 -0.49 -4.33 -6.18
CA ALA A 45 0.68 -4.27 -7.03
C ALA A 45 1.15 -2.84 -7.24
N VAL A 46 2.46 -2.66 -7.34
CA VAL A 46 3.05 -1.38 -7.67
C VAL A 46 3.71 -1.52 -9.03
N LEU A 47 3.34 -0.64 -9.94
CA LEU A 47 3.80 -0.72 -11.32
C LEU A 47 4.74 0.43 -11.64
N GLN A 48 5.61 0.19 -12.56
CA GLN A 48 6.44 1.24 -13.16
C GLN A 48 6.54 0.92 -14.63
N ASN A 49 6.15 1.87 -15.48
CA ASN A 49 6.12 1.66 -16.92
C ASN A 49 5.28 0.43 -17.26
N ARG A 50 4.16 0.28 -16.54
CA ARG A 50 3.20 -0.79 -16.77
C ARG A 50 3.70 -2.17 -16.40
N ARG A 51 4.78 -2.23 -15.65
CA ARG A 51 5.33 -3.51 -15.20
C ARG A 51 5.33 -3.57 -13.70
N PRO A 52 5.00 -4.72 -13.12
CA PRO A 52 5.02 -4.81 -11.67
C PRO A 52 6.46 -4.79 -11.18
N VAL A 53 6.75 -3.86 -10.28
CA VAL A 53 8.07 -3.76 -9.68
C VAL A 53 8.04 -4.15 -8.22
N GLY A 54 6.85 -4.36 -7.67
CA GLY A 54 6.75 -4.76 -6.28
C GLY A 54 5.31 -4.72 -5.85
N MET A 55 5.11 -4.80 -4.56
CA MET A 55 3.78 -4.75 -3.98
C MET A 55 3.83 -3.99 -2.67
N VAL A 56 2.66 -3.58 -2.20
CA VAL A 56 2.51 -2.92 -0.92
C VAL A 56 1.47 -3.70 -0.13
N ARG A 57 1.75 -3.96 1.13
CA ARG A 57 0.80 -4.64 2.00
C ARG A 57 0.02 -3.62 2.79
N LEU A 58 -1.26 -3.90 2.99
CA LEU A 58 -2.14 -2.98 3.71
C LEU A 58 -1.63 -2.71 5.12
N GLU A 59 -1.19 -3.75 5.83
CA GLU A 59 -0.73 -3.53 7.19
C GLU A 59 0.54 -2.70 7.23
N ASP A 60 1.43 -2.85 6.25
CA ASP A 60 2.63 -2.02 6.19
C ASP A 60 2.27 -0.58 5.92
N ALA A 61 1.28 -0.36 5.07
CA ALA A 61 0.84 0.99 4.76
C ALA A 61 0.26 1.67 5.99
N PHE A 62 -0.54 0.94 6.76
CA PHE A 62 -1.08 1.49 8.00
C PHE A 62 0.03 1.83 8.98
N LEU A 63 1.00 0.95 9.12
CA LEU A 63 2.11 1.18 10.03
C LEU A 63 2.90 2.42 9.62
N GLU A 64 3.12 2.56 8.33
CA GLU A 64 3.92 3.68 7.84
C GLU A 64 3.23 5.01 8.10
N LEU A 65 1.92 5.04 8.04
CA LEU A 65 1.17 6.26 8.31
C LEU A 65 0.84 6.43 9.78
N GLY A 66 1.23 5.47 10.63
CA GLY A 66 0.98 5.58 12.04
C GLY A 66 -0.45 5.32 12.44
N LEU A 67 -1.21 4.64 11.59
CA LEU A 67 -2.63 4.40 11.87
C LEU A 67 -2.89 3.17 12.70
N HIS A 68 -1.90 2.30 12.79
CA HIS A 68 -2.10 1.02 13.45
C HIS A 68 -2.40 1.15 14.93
N GLY A 69 -1.79 2.10 15.57
CA GLY A 69 -1.90 2.21 17.01
C GLY A 69 -3.14 2.88 17.48
N THR A 70 -3.77 3.59 16.58
CA THR A 70 -4.97 4.30 17.01
C THR A 70 -6.11 3.37 17.15
N ALA A 71 -6.00 2.29 16.53
CA ALA A 71 -7.08 1.38 16.59
C ALA A 71 -7.15 0.76 17.94
N GLU A 72 -6.19 0.71 18.48
CA GLU A 72 -6.27 0.04 19.63
C GLU A 72 -6.29 0.61 20.82
N LYS A 73 -6.32 1.00 20.97
CA LYS A 73 -6.24 1.49 21.87
C LYS A 73 -6.80 2.26 22.37
N HIS A 74 -6.90 2.02 21.62
CA HIS A 74 -7.37 2.66 21.98
C HIS A 74 -7.88 2.69 22.48
N ASN A 75 -7.79 2.37 22.37
CA ASN A 75 -8.31 2.55 22.75
C ASN A 75 -8.68 2.59 23.41
N GLU A 76 -8.45 2.39 23.49
CA GLU A 76 -8.87 2.59 23.97
C GLU A 76 -9.09 2.85 24.36
#